data_59af597cd2bbbf9e9bee8a4a7363c8d0
#
_entry.id   59af597cd2bbbf9e9bee8a4a7363c8d0
#
_cell.length_a   1.000
_cell.length_b   1.000
_cell.length_c   1.000
_cell.angle_alpha   90.00
_cell.angle_beta   90.00
_cell.angle_gamma   90.00
#
_symmetry.space_group_name_H-M   'P 1'
#
loop_
_entity.id
_entity.type
_entity.pdbx_description
1 polymer ?
#
loop_
_entity_poly.entity_id
_entity_poly.type
_entity_poly.pdbx_seq_one_letter_code
_entity_poly.pdbx_strand_id
1 'polypeptide(L)'
;SKSFYPFIIVGLLVSCSSGKDNFGEKIVQVSINRVDSMPDIPETYKMLDWRQKAKDYDRFIFDWNNKSEVGPLIWLDDARRNIDQTTFGLYTAIKDIRQGKDANNGEFHESLNSLAAILGAGLVGIDKTNQDGYNYVKMVQNYFNSDNGWNIMMNNTNPAVANLGGGYGRDWWYDVLPNALYYAVCDVFPNVDGAERIQRSIAEQFVKADSVLNGNYDYSYFDYKNLKGYVNHIPMQQDAAGGHAYVLLCAYHKFGDPRYLEHCKSALEALISQKESRFYEALLPLGVYVAAYLNATEGTNYNVSKLFDWVFDGCQSSSGRTGWGIIVGKWGDYDVSGLQGSITDGGGYAFLMNSIKPAWPFIPLVKYQPEYAKAIGKWMLNNSSACRLFYPGDIDEKHQWAPELKNITNNNVSYEGLRKADDYGKESLKGVSPVAIGDGPKWIEGNPAESMFSVYSSSPVGILGAIITKTDVEGILQLDCNATDFYVDKPYPVYLYYNPYKEAKTITYRASQECDLFDICLLYTSPSPRDS
;
A
#
# COMPACT_ATOMS: atom_id res chain seq x y z
N SER A 1 26.68 27.59 -22.70
CA SER A 1 26.30 26.70 -21.61
C SER A 1 25.32 27.42 -20.69
N LYS A 2 24.03 27.11 -20.82
CA LYS A 2 23.02 27.63 -19.91
C LYS A 2 23.02 26.69 -18.71
N SER A 3 23.50 27.15 -17.57
CA SER A 3 23.33 26.45 -16.29
C SER A 3 21.85 26.52 -15.88
N PHE A 4 21.21 25.38 -15.88
CA PHE A 4 19.91 25.21 -15.27
C PHE A 4 20.12 25.08 -13.76
N TYR A 5 19.62 26.03 -12.98
CA TYR A 5 19.55 25.90 -11.54
C TYR A 5 18.39 24.96 -11.21
N PRO A 6 18.60 23.89 -10.44
CA PRO A 6 17.50 23.05 -10.02
C PRO A 6 16.71 23.78 -8.92
N PHE A 7 15.44 24.04 -9.18
CA PHE A 7 14.51 24.47 -8.15
C PHE A 7 14.13 23.28 -7.29
N ILE A 8 14.19 23.43 -5.98
CA ILE A 8 13.63 22.46 -5.04
C ILE A 8 12.27 22.98 -4.60
N ILE A 9 11.23 22.22 -4.90
CA ILE A 9 9.91 22.44 -4.35
C ILE A 9 9.87 21.69 -3.04
N VAL A 10 10.13 22.38 -1.93
CA VAL A 10 9.93 21.80 -0.61
C VAL A 10 8.50 22.08 -0.21
N GLY A 11 7.77 21.03 -0.20
CA GLY A 11 6.39 20.88 0.01
C GLY A 11 5.74 21.69 1.11
N LEU A 12 4.64 21.36 1.38
CA LEU A 12 3.50 21.85 2.12
C LEU A 12 3.75 21.92 3.62
N LEU A 13 4.16 23.08 4.11
CA LEU A 13 3.96 23.45 5.51
C LEU A 13 2.49 23.86 5.67
N VAL A 14 1.65 22.94 6.09
CA VAL A 14 0.30 23.30 6.51
C VAL A 14 0.40 23.79 7.95
N SER A 15 0.73 25.06 8.11
CA SER A 15 0.59 25.74 9.39
C SER A 15 -0.85 26.21 9.56
N CYS A 16 -1.53 25.68 10.56
CA CYS A 16 -2.80 26.23 11.04
C CYS A 16 -2.56 27.37 12.03
N SER A 17 -1.66 28.30 11.75
CA SER A 17 -1.55 29.51 12.57
C SER A 17 -2.30 30.66 11.91
N SER A 18 -3.19 31.27 12.64
CA SER A 18 -3.87 32.53 12.32
C SER A 18 -2.91 33.71 12.45
N GLY A 19 -1.81 33.70 11.72
CA GLY A 19 -0.89 34.83 11.59
C GLY A 19 -1.23 35.63 10.33
N LYS A 20 -1.58 36.86 10.49
CA LYS A 20 -1.76 37.81 9.40
C LYS A 20 -0.39 38.18 8.83
N ASP A 21 -0.01 37.49 7.76
CA ASP A 21 1.04 37.97 6.85
C ASP A 21 0.56 37.86 5.41
N ASN A 22 0.55 39.03 4.75
CA ASN A 22 0.10 39.26 3.38
C ASN A 22 1.10 38.69 2.36
N PHE A 23 1.05 37.39 2.07
CA PHE A 23 1.81 36.84 0.94
C PHE A 23 1.03 35.72 0.24
N GLY A 24 0.62 35.95 -1.01
CA GLY A 24 0.00 34.97 -1.90
C GLY A 24 -1.40 34.49 -1.48
N GLU A 25 -2.17 33.99 -2.44
CA GLU A 25 -3.43 33.30 -2.12
C GLU A 25 -3.11 31.91 -1.56
N LYS A 26 -3.42 31.71 -0.29
CA LYS A 26 -3.30 30.42 0.37
C LYS A 26 -4.31 29.44 -0.22
N ILE A 27 -3.85 28.24 -0.65
CA ILE A 27 -4.75 27.19 -1.08
C ILE A 27 -5.63 26.74 0.09
N VAL A 28 -6.94 26.90 -0.07
CA VAL A 28 -7.91 26.48 0.95
C VAL A 28 -7.90 24.96 1.06
N GLN A 29 -7.72 24.46 2.28
CA GLN A 29 -7.65 23.03 2.54
C GLN A 29 -9.04 22.41 2.64
N VAL A 30 -9.20 21.24 2.03
CA VAL A 30 -10.45 20.47 2.08
C VAL A 30 -10.50 19.63 3.35
N SER A 31 -11.65 19.62 4.00
CA SER A 31 -11.93 18.75 5.14
C SER A 31 -12.35 17.36 4.68
N ILE A 32 -11.84 16.34 5.39
CA ILE A 32 -12.36 14.97 5.36
C ILE A 32 -12.87 14.69 6.79
N ASN A 33 -14.16 14.46 6.96
CA ASN A 33 -14.77 14.38 8.29
C ASN A 33 -14.09 13.38 9.22
N ARG A 34 -13.74 12.21 8.72
CA ARG A 34 -13.09 11.19 9.53
C ARG A 34 -11.67 11.58 9.93
N VAL A 35 -10.95 12.30 9.08
CA VAL A 35 -9.63 12.84 9.41
C VAL A 35 -9.73 13.97 10.44
N ASP A 36 -10.72 14.84 10.29
CA ASP A 36 -10.96 15.93 11.27
C ASP A 36 -11.28 15.37 12.66
N SER A 37 -11.85 14.18 12.74
CA SER A 37 -12.14 13.48 14.00
C SER A 37 -10.91 12.81 14.62
N MET A 38 -9.79 12.72 13.91
CA MET A 38 -8.54 12.20 14.46
C MET A 38 -7.88 13.24 15.37
N PRO A 39 -7.07 12.83 16.35
CA PRO A 39 -6.23 13.77 17.09
C PRO A 39 -5.19 14.41 16.16
N ASP A 40 -4.78 15.63 16.45
CA ASP A 40 -3.68 16.27 15.73
C ASP A 40 -2.39 15.47 15.86
N ILE A 41 -2.12 14.98 17.07
CA ILE A 41 -1.09 13.98 17.37
C ILE A 41 -1.69 12.96 18.34
N PRO A 42 -1.54 11.64 18.08
CA PRO A 42 -2.06 10.63 18.99
C PRO A 42 -1.43 10.74 20.38
N GLU A 43 -2.21 10.52 21.43
CA GLU A 43 -1.71 10.53 22.81
C GLU A 43 -0.58 9.50 23.02
N THR A 44 -0.70 8.34 22.36
CA THR A 44 0.30 7.26 22.39
C THR A 44 1.27 7.32 21.21
N TYR A 45 1.50 8.50 20.66
CA TYR A 45 2.38 8.71 19.51
C TYR A 45 3.77 8.15 19.75
N LYS A 46 4.25 7.38 18.77
CA LYS A 46 5.64 6.96 18.62
C LYS A 46 5.89 6.70 17.14
N MET A 47 7.04 7.15 16.63
CA MET A 47 7.43 6.94 15.25
C MET A 47 8.64 6.03 15.18
N LEU A 48 8.51 4.92 14.45
CA LEU A 48 9.63 4.03 14.15
C LEU A 48 10.51 4.62 13.05
N ASP A 49 11.76 4.17 13.01
CA ASP A 49 12.59 4.32 11.82
C ASP A 49 12.14 3.28 10.78
N TRP A 50 11.17 3.67 9.96
CA TRP A 50 10.55 2.77 8.99
C TRP A 50 11.51 2.33 7.89
N ARG A 51 12.49 3.17 7.54
CA ARG A 51 13.52 2.78 6.57
C ARG A 51 14.39 1.66 7.09
N GLN A 52 14.84 1.74 8.33
CA GLN A 52 15.59 0.67 8.96
C GLN A 52 14.74 -0.58 9.14
N LYS A 53 13.48 -0.42 9.53
CA LYS A 53 12.51 -1.51 9.65
C LYS A 53 12.37 -2.28 8.34
N ALA A 54 12.26 -1.57 7.22
CA ALA A 54 12.17 -2.18 5.90
C ALA A 54 13.44 -2.93 5.49
N LYS A 55 14.61 -2.38 5.80
CA LYS A 55 15.90 -3.04 5.53
C LYS A 55 16.08 -4.30 6.37
N ASP A 56 15.67 -4.26 7.63
CA ASP A 56 15.73 -5.41 8.54
C ASP A 56 14.75 -6.50 8.11
N TYR A 57 13.56 -6.12 7.65
CA TYR A 57 12.57 -7.04 7.05
C TYR A 57 13.18 -7.79 5.86
N ASP A 58 13.76 -7.08 4.90
CA ASP A 58 14.36 -7.69 3.70
C ASP A 58 15.47 -8.69 4.08
N ARG A 59 16.36 -8.28 4.99
CA ARG A 59 17.45 -9.14 5.46
C ARG A 59 16.94 -10.42 6.11
N PHE A 60 15.87 -10.34 6.87
CA PHE A 60 15.29 -11.48 7.58
C PHE A 60 14.53 -12.43 6.62
N ILE A 61 13.76 -11.88 5.68
CA ILE A 61 12.90 -12.65 4.77
C ILE A 61 13.72 -13.33 3.65
N PHE A 62 14.70 -12.61 3.09
CA PHE A 62 15.51 -13.13 1.97
C PHE A 62 16.81 -13.82 2.44
N ASP A 63 16.84 -14.28 3.66
CA ASP A 63 17.96 -15.03 4.21
C ASP A 63 17.78 -16.54 4.00
N TRP A 64 18.42 -17.05 2.95
CA TRP A 64 18.42 -18.49 2.60
C TRP A 64 19.06 -19.37 3.67
N ASN A 65 19.90 -18.79 4.53
CA ASN A 65 20.65 -19.46 5.57
C ASN A 65 20.13 -19.16 6.97
N ASN A 66 18.93 -18.61 7.07
CA ASN A 66 18.33 -18.29 8.36
C ASN A 66 18.18 -19.56 9.23
N LYS A 67 18.99 -19.65 10.26
CA LYS A 67 19.01 -20.77 11.23
C LYS A 67 18.18 -20.50 12.47
N SER A 68 17.41 -19.41 12.47
CA SER A 68 16.47 -19.15 13.57
C SER A 68 15.40 -20.24 13.64
N GLU A 69 14.66 -20.25 14.71
CA GLU A 69 13.57 -21.20 14.95
C GLU A 69 12.52 -21.21 13.83
N VAL A 70 12.38 -20.11 13.11
CA VAL A 70 11.35 -19.93 12.06
C VAL A 70 11.90 -19.94 10.63
N GLY A 71 13.19 -19.96 10.47
CA GLY A 71 13.80 -19.83 9.12
C GLY A 71 14.24 -21.16 8.51
N PRO A 72 14.58 -21.12 7.20
CA PRO A 72 14.38 -20.00 6.28
C PRO A 72 12.92 -19.79 5.90
N LEU A 73 12.57 -18.54 5.58
CA LEU A 73 11.22 -18.15 5.15
C LEU A 73 11.09 -18.10 3.62
N ILE A 74 12.12 -18.49 2.93
CA ILE A 74 12.25 -18.49 1.47
C ILE A 74 12.72 -19.87 0.99
N TRP A 75 12.23 -20.28 -0.18
CA TRP A 75 12.68 -21.52 -0.85
C TRP A 75 12.69 -21.34 -2.37
N LEU A 76 13.40 -22.20 -3.07
CA LEU A 76 13.32 -22.26 -4.53
C LEU A 76 12.08 -23.05 -4.95
N ASP A 77 11.30 -22.46 -5.85
CA ASP A 77 10.21 -23.13 -6.54
C ASP A 77 10.68 -23.48 -7.96
N ASP A 78 10.81 -24.77 -8.22
CA ASP A 78 11.23 -25.33 -9.50
C ASP A 78 10.06 -25.57 -10.46
N ALA A 79 8.84 -25.21 -10.07
CA ALA A 79 7.67 -25.33 -10.92
C ALA A 79 7.71 -24.28 -12.05
N ARG A 80 8.34 -24.63 -13.16
CA ARG A 80 8.54 -23.76 -14.33
C ARG A 80 7.30 -23.73 -15.21
N ARG A 81 6.28 -22.96 -14.81
CA ARG A 81 4.98 -23.02 -15.48
C ARG A 81 4.81 -21.98 -16.58
N ASN A 82 5.19 -20.75 -16.30
CA ASN A 82 4.89 -19.62 -17.17
C ASN A 82 6.11 -19.13 -17.93
N ILE A 83 7.26 -19.24 -17.32
CA ILE A 83 8.56 -18.84 -17.87
C ILE A 83 9.53 -19.97 -17.57
N ASP A 84 10.41 -20.31 -18.53
CA ASP A 84 11.42 -21.34 -18.33
C ASP A 84 12.53 -20.85 -17.38
N GLN A 85 12.16 -20.68 -16.14
CA GLN A 85 13.07 -20.35 -15.04
C GLN A 85 12.49 -20.77 -13.69
N THR A 86 13.39 -21.04 -12.75
CA THR A 86 13.06 -21.19 -11.34
C THR A 86 12.63 -19.86 -10.75
N THR A 87 11.68 -19.87 -9.83
CA THR A 87 11.32 -18.74 -9.00
C THR A 87 11.59 -19.05 -7.52
N PHE A 88 11.15 -18.20 -6.64
CA PHE A 88 11.22 -18.40 -5.20
C PHE A 88 9.82 -18.30 -4.59
N GLY A 89 9.62 -18.98 -3.49
CA GLY A 89 8.45 -18.83 -2.63
C GLY A 89 8.81 -18.14 -1.32
N LEU A 90 7.89 -17.33 -0.80
CA LEU A 90 7.94 -16.80 0.55
C LEU A 90 6.75 -17.32 1.34
N TYR A 91 6.96 -17.60 2.63
CA TYR A 91 5.84 -17.84 3.54
C TYR A 91 4.96 -16.59 3.61
N THR A 92 3.64 -16.74 3.56
CA THR A 92 2.69 -15.65 3.83
C THR A 92 2.44 -15.51 5.33
N ALA A 93 2.34 -16.64 6.02
CA ALA A 93 2.33 -16.70 7.49
C ALA A 93 3.44 -17.64 7.96
N ILE A 94 4.05 -17.35 9.09
CA ILE A 94 5.17 -18.16 9.60
C ILE A 94 4.71 -19.57 9.94
N LYS A 95 5.42 -20.57 9.43
CA LYS A 95 5.10 -22.00 9.60
C LYS A 95 3.73 -22.42 9.04
N ASP A 96 3.17 -21.68 8.08
CA ASP A 96 1.95 -22.12 7.41
C ASP A 96 2.18 -23.49 6.75
N ILE A 97 1.39 -24.47 7.18
CA ILE A 97 1.56 -25.89 6.76
C ILE A 97 1.30 -26.12 5.27
N ARG A 98 0.66 -25.17 4.59
CA ARG A 98 0.41 -25.24 3.14
C ARG A 98 1.63 -24.83 2.31
N GLN A 99 2.63 -24.20 2.92
CA GLN A 99 3.75 -23.54 2.26
C GLN A 99 5.08 -24.21 2.60
N GLY A 100 6.11 -23.80 1.87
CA GLY A 100 7.43 -24.39 1.98
C GLY A 100 7.73 -25.38 0.86
N LYS A 101 8.99 -25.74 0.71
CA LYS A 101 9.50 -26.58 -0.39
C LYS A 101 8.76 -27.91 -0.55
N ASP A 102 8.39 -28.54 0.56
CA ASP A 102 7.81 -29.88 0.57
C ASP A 102 6.27 -29.88 0.58
N ALA A 103 5.64 -28.71 0.77
CA ALA A 103 4.20 -28.57 0.75
C ALA A 103 3.70 -28.19 -0.66
N ASN A 104 2.69 -28.90 -1.16
CA ASN A 104 2.09 -28.62 -2.47
C ASN A 104 3.14 -28.50 -3.60
N ASN A 105 4.19 -29.33 -3.56
CA ASN A 105 5.34 -29.28 -4.48
C ASN A 105 6.09 -27.94 -4.49
N GLY A 106 6.01 -27.16 -3.40
CA GLY A 106 6.59 -25.84 -3.30
C GLY A 106 5.89 -24.74 -4.09
N GLU A 107 4.79 -25.07 -4.76
CA GLU A 107 4.11 -24.15 -5.70
C GLU A 107 3.25 -23.09 -5.02
N PHE A 108 2.82 -23.32 -3.78
CA PHE A 108 1.92 -22.40 -3.12
C PHE A 108 2.68 -21.26 -2.46
N HIS A 109 2.72 -20.13 -3.13
CA HIS A 109 3.20 -18.85 -2.61
C HIS A 109 2.53 -17.71 -3.37
N GLU A 110 2.48 -16.51 -2.77
CA GLU A 110 1.62 -15.43 -3.25
C GLU A 110 2.42 -14.26 -3.84
N SER A 111 2.02 -13.82 -5.04
CA SER A 111 2.63 -12.67 -5.70
C SER A 111 2.43 -11.37 -4.95
N LEU A 112 1.28 -11.20 -4.29
CA LEU A 112 1.00 -10.03 -3.44
C LEU A 112 2.05 -9.87 -2.34
N ASN A 113 2.50 -10.99 -1.78
CA ASN A 113 3.58 -11.01 -0.81
C ASN A 113 4.95 -10.74 -1.45
N SER A 114 5.30 -11.54 -2.45
CA SER A 114 6.61 -11.47 -3.10
C SER A 114 6.86 -10.14 -3.81
N LEU A 115 5.88 -9.63 -4.55
CA LEU A 115 6.00 -8.36 -5.27
C LEU A 115 6.07 -7.16 -4.31
N ALA A 116 5.27 -7.17 -3.24
CA ALA A 116 5.34 -6.11 -2.25
C ALA A 116 6.67 -6.09 -1.49
N ALA A 117 7.22 -7.28 -1.18
CA ALA A 117 8.54 -7.40 -0.55
C ALA A 117 9.67 -6.86 -1.45
N ILE A 118 9.64 -7.19 -2.74
CA ILE A 118 10.61 -6.70 -3.72
C ILE A 118 10.49 -5.19 -3.92
N LEU A 119 9.28 -4.69 -4.09
CA LEU A 119 9.01 -3.26 -4.22
C LEU A 119 9.51 -2.50 -3.00
N GLY A 120 9.14 -2.94 -1.81
CA GLY A 120 9.54 -2.30 -0.57
C GLY A 120 11.05 -2.26 -0.38
N ALA A 121 11.75 -3.34 -0.69
CA ALA A 121 13.21 -3.40 -0.65
C ALA A 121 13.84 -2.40 -1.64
N GLY A 122 13.37 -2.38 -2.87
CA GLY A 122 13.85 -1.44 -3.89
C GLY A 122 13.64 0.01 -3.51
N LEU A 123 12.50 0.33 -2.92
CA LEU A 123 12.17 1.68 -2.46
C LEU A 123 13.11 2.19 -1.35
N VAL A 124 13.71 1.30 -0.57
CA VAL A 124 14.71 1.66 0.44
C VAL A 124 16.16 1.42 0.01
N GLY A 125 16.38 1.25 -1.30
CA GLY A 125 17.70 1.23 -1.90
C GLY A 125 18.37 -0.14 -2.00
N ILE A 126 17.65 -1.24 -1.83
CA ILE A 126 18.19 -2.60 -1.96
C ILE A 126 18.01 -3.06 -3.41
N ASP A 127 19.11 -3.49 -4.04
CA ASP A 127 19.08 -4.00 -5.41
C ASP A 127 18.58 -5.46 -5.44
N LYS A 128 17.31 -5.65 -5.79
CA LYS A 128 16.69 -6.97 -5.90
C LYS A 128 16.97 -7.65 -7.25
N THR A 129 17.67 -7.00 -8.16
CA THR A 129 18.15 -7.62 -9.41
C THR A 129 19.45 -8.40 -9.21
N ASN A 130 20.16 -8.13 -8.12
CA ASN A 130 21.40 -8.82 -7.78
C ASN A 130 21.61 -8.83 -6.26
N GLN A 131 21.01 -9.80 -5.60
CA GLN A 131 21.17 -10.01 -4.16
C GLN A 131 21.47 -11.50 -3.93
N ASP A 132 22.59 -11.80 -3.29
CA ASP A 132 23.04 -13.18 -3.01
C ASP A 132 23.09 -14.08 -4.27
N GLY A 133 23.39 -13.49 -5.42
CA GLY A 133 23.43 -14.19 -6.71
C GLY A 133 22.08 -14.40 -7.40
N TYR A 134 21.00 -13.87 -6.85
CA TYR A 134 19.66 -13.97 -7.44
C TYR A 134 19.21 -12.65 -8.06
N ASN A 135 18.53 -12.73 -9.20
CA ASN A 135 17.73 -11.66 -9.75
C ASN A 135 16.25 -11.92 -9.42
N TYR A 136 15.81 -11.42 -8.27
CA TYR A 136 14.46 -11.63 -7.80
C TYR A 136 13.41 -10.95 -8.69
N VAL A 137 13.77 -9.83 -9.31
CA VAL A 137 12.87 -9.10 -10.23
C VAL A 137 12.60 -9.92 -11.49
N LYS A 138 13.59 -10.67 -11.97
CA LYS A 138 13.42 -11.63 -13.06
C LYS A 138 12.61 -12.85 -12.61
N MET A 139 12.89 -13.38 -11.44
CA MET A 139 12.25 -14.59 -10.92
C MET A 139 10.73 -14.43 -10.75
N VAL A 140 10.26 -13.27 -10.31
CA VAL A 140 8.82 -13.04 -10.12
C VAL A 140 8.02 -13.01 -11.41
N GLN A 141 8.66 -12.98 -12.57
CA GLN A 141 7.96 -13.10 -13.85
C GLN A 141 7.20 -14.44 -13.98
N ASN A 142 7.51 -15.43 -13.16
CA ASN A 142 6.77 -16.69 -13.12
C ASN A 142 5.31 -16.53 -12.63
N TYR A 143 4.97 -15.43 -11.97
CA TYR A 143 3.57 -15.10 -11.65
C TYR A 143 2.77 -14.64 -12.85
N PHE A 144 3.42 -14.34 -13.98
CA PHE A 144 2.73 -14.00 -15.22
C PHE A 144 2.15 -15.25 -15.87
N ASN A 145 0.85 -15.45 -15.70
CA ASN A 145 0.13 -16.63 -16.14
C ASN A 145 -0.20 -16.55 -17.63
N SER A 146 0.77 -16.90 -18.47
CA SER A 146 0.64 -16.94 -19.93
C SER A 146 0.10 -18.26 -20.46
N ASP A 147 0.49 -19.39 -19.88
CA ASP A 147 0.17 -20.73 -20.39
C ASP A 147 -1.32 -21.05 -20.31
N ASN A 148 -2.02 -20.51 -19.33
CA ASN A 148 -3.46 -20.71 -19.16
C ASN A 148 -4.33 -19.67 -19.88
N GLY A 149 -3.73 -18.72 -20.59
CA GLY A 149 -4.43 -17.70 -21.36
C GLY A 149 -4.92 -16.49 -20.54
N TRP A 150 -4.56 -16.38 -19.27
CA TRP A 150 -4.92 -15.21 -18.44
C TRP A 150 -4.13 -13.96 -18.82
N ASN A 151 -2.87 -14.12 -19.16
CA ASN A 151 -1.97 -13.08 -19.67
C ASN A 151 -1.82 -11.85 -18.76
N ILE A 152 -1.90 -12.08 -17.45
CA ILE A 152 -1.69 -11.10 -16.39
C ILE A 152 -0.86 -11.73 -15.27
N MET A 153 -0.33 -10.88 -14.39
CA MET A 153 0.18 -11.33 -13.09
C MET A 153 -0.99 -11.82 -12.25
N MET A 154 -0.89 -13.03 -11.74
CA MET A 154 -1.85 -13.61 -10.81
C MET A 154 -1.22 -13.81 -9.44
N ASN A 155 -2.05 -14.04 -8.44
CA ASN A 155 -1.54 -14.20 -7.07
C ASN A 155 -0.69 -15.46 -6.88
N ASN A 156 -0.85 -16.47 -7.76
CA ASN A 156 -0.02 -17.67 -7.76
C ASN A 156 0.57 -17.93 -9.14
N THR A 157 1.60 -18.77 -9.19
CA THR A 157 2.23 -19.21 -10.46
C THR A 157 1.34 -20.14 -11.27
N ASN A 158 0.30 -20.69 -10.65
CA ASN A 158 -0.67 -21.58 -11.26
C ASN A 158 -2.06 -21.33 -10.66
N PRO A 159 -3.10 -21.06 -11.50
CA PRO A 159 -4.46 -20.88 -11.01
C PRO A 159 -5.01 -22.04 -10.19
N ALA A 160 -4.54 -23.26 -10.43
CA ALA A 160 -4.97 -24.44 -9.69
C ALA A 160 -4.61 -24.38 -8.20
N VAL A 161 -3.54 -23.68 -7.84
CA VAL A 161 -3.13 -23.50 -6.44
C VAL A 161 -3.64 -22.19 -5.80
N ALA A 162 -4.30 -21.33 -6.57
CA ALA A 162 -4.79 -20.04 -6.07
C ALA A 162 -5.74 -20.22 -4.88
N ASN A 163 -6.59 -21.25 -4.91
CA ASN A 163 -7.56 -21.51 -3.84
C ASN A 163 -6.94 -22.07 -2.55
N LEU A 164 -5.70 -22.53 -2.59
CA LEU A 164 -4.99 -22.98 -1.38
C LEU A 164 -4.68 -21.81 -0.43
N GLY A 165 -4.61 -20.60 -0.95
CA GLY A 165 -4.33 -19.37 -0.21
C GLY A 165 -5.44 -18.91 0.69
N GLY A 166 -6.59 -19.45 0.54
CA GLY A 166 -7.57 -19.17 1.49
C GLY A 166 -8.81 -18.49 1.10
N GLY A 167 -9.50 -18.41 1.96
CA GLY A 167 -10.67 -17.84 2.43
C GLY A 167 -11.84 -17.90 1.47
N TYR A 168 -11.87 -17.04 0.53
CA TYR A 168 -13.06 -16.83 -0.28
C TYR A 168 -12.93 -17.33 -1.73
N GLY A 169 -11.80 -17.86 -2.09
CA GLY A 169 -11.53 -18.28 -3.44
C GLY A 169 -10.95 -17.13 -4.27
N ARG A 170 -11.74 -16.56 -5.15
CA ARG A 170 -11.23 -15.58 -6.11
C ARG A 170 -11.82 -14.22 -5.84
N ASP A 171 -11.14 -13.43 -5.04
CA ASP A 171 -11.39 -12.00 -4.92
C ASP A 171 -10.80 -11.26 -6.12
N TRP A 172 -11.51 -10.31 -6.68
CA TRP A 172 -11.04 -9.55 -7.84
C TRP A 172 -9.73 -8.81 -7.57
N TRP A 173 -9.58 -8.27 -6.39
CA TRP A 173 -8.37 -7.53 -6.05
C TRP A 173 -7.11 -8.40 -6.04
N TYR A 174 -7.21 -9.72 -5.84
CA TYR A 174 -6.09 -10.64 -5.99
C TYR A 174 -5.57 -10.74 -7.44
N ASP A 175 -6.43 -10.48 -8.42
CA ASP A 175 -6.04 -10.50 -9.83
C ASP A 175 -5.66 -9.09 -10.35
N VAL A 176 -5.99 -8.02 -9.65
CA VAL A 176 -5.69 -6.64 -10.07
C VAL A 176 -4.44 -6.08 -9.40
N LEU A 177 -4.35 -6.21 -8.08
CA LEU A 177 -3.26 -5.60 -7.31
C LEU A 177 -1.87 -6.13 -7.68
N PRO A 178 -1.66 -7.44 -7.97
CA PRO A 178 -0.36 -7.91 -8.44
C PRO A 178 0.15 -7.18 -9.68
N ASN A 179 -0.75 -6.77 -10.57
CA ASN A 179 -0.39 -6.04 -11.79
C ASN A 179 0.04 -4.60 -11.48
N ALA A 180 -0.63 -3.93 -10.56
CA ALA A 180 -0.20 -2.61 -10.07
C ALA A 180 1.18 -2.69 -9.38
N LEU A 181 1.38 -3.68 -8.53
CA LEU A 181 2.66 -3.94 -7.87
C LEU A 181 3.78 -4.24 -8.88
N TYR A 182 3.49 -5.06 -9.89
CA TYR A 182 4.49 -5.38 -10.91
C TYR A 182 4.90 -4.16 -11.74
N TYR A 183 3.95 -3.30 -12.12
CA TYR A 183 4.28 -2.04 -12.77
C TYR A 183 5.17 -1.17 -11.89
N ALA A 184 4.88 -1.08 -10.59
CA ALA A 184 5.71 -0.35 -9.64
C ALA A 184 7.13 -0.95 -9.53
N VAL A 185 7.24 -2.26 -9.44
CA VAL A 185 8.54 -2.97 -9.44
C VAL A 185 9.34 -2.67 -10.71
N CYS A 186 8.69 -2.66 -11.87
CA CYS A 186 9.36 -2.36 -13.14
C CYS A 186 9.82 -0.90 -13.26
N ASP A 187 9.18 0.02 -12.57
CA ASP A 187 9.65 1.42 -12.51
C ASP A 187 10.88 1.57 -11.60
N VAL A 188 10.89 0.86 -10.48
CA VAL A 188 12.03 0.85 -9.53
C VAL A 188 13.23 0.12 -10.12
N PHE A 189 13.00 -0.97 -10.85
CA PHE A 189 14.01 -1.81 -11.48
C PHE A 189 13.78 -1.87 -13.00
N PRO A 190 14.12 -0.80 -13.72
CA PRO A 190 13.95 -0.77 -15.17
C PRO A 190 14.92 -1.72 -15.88
N ASN A 191 14.63 -2.06 -17.12
CA ASN A 191 15.51 -2.83 -18.01
C ASN A 191 15.74 -4.30 -17.62
N VAL A 192 14.83 -4.89 -16.83
CA VAL A 192 14.84 -6.33 -16.61
C VAL A 192 14.28 -7.03 -17.86
N ASP A 193 15.04 -7.99 -18.38
CA ASP A 193 14.67 -8.73 -19.57
C ASP A 193 13.29 -9.41 -19.42
N GLY A 194 12.44 -9.28 -20.44
CA GLY A 194 11.09 -9.84 -20.47
C GLY A 194 10.02 -8.98 -19.79
N ALA A 195 10.39 -7.96 -19.00
CA ALA A 195 9.44 -7.14 -18.26
C ALA A 195 8.50 -6.33 -19.15
N GLU A 196 9.03 -5.72 -20.20
CA GLU A 196 8.23 -4.88 -21.11
C GLU A 196 7.15 -5.69 -21.83
N ARG A 197 7.48 -6.91 -22.27
CA ARG A 197 6.50 -7.81 -22.88
C ARG A 197 5.35 -8.15 -21.92
N ILE A 198 5.67 -8.41 -20.66
CA ILE A 198 4.67 -8.69 -19.63
C ILE A 198 3.82 -7.45 -19.36
N GLN A 199 4.43 -6.28 -19.23
CA GLN A 199 3.69 -5.02 -19.02
C GLN A 199 2.71 -4.73 -20.16
N ARG A 200 3.11 -4.95 -21.42
CA ARG A 200 2.22 -4.80 -22.59
C ARG A 200 1.06 -5.80 -22.54
N SER A 201 1.34 -7.04 -22.21
CA SER A 201 0.31 -8.08 -22.10
C SER A 201 -0.73 -7.72 -21.02
N ILE A 202 -0.29 -7.25 -19.87
CA ILE A 202 -1.19 -6.79 -18.80
C ILE A 202 -2.07 -5.64 -19.30
N ALA A 203 -1.48 -4.63 -19.92
CA ALA A 203 -2.22 -3.48 -20.44
C ALA A 203 -3.26 -3.88 -21.47
N GLU A 204 -2.89 -4.72 -22.44
CA GLU A 204 -3.82 -5.22 -23.45
C GLU A 204 -4.96 -6.04 -22.83
N GLN A 205 -4.67 -6.85 -21.83
CA GLN A 205 -5.69 -7.66 -21.15
C GLN A 205 -6.66 -6.78 -20.35
N PHE A 206 -6.16 -5.72 -19.73
CA PHE A 206 -7.00 -4.76 -18.99
C PHE A 206 -7.84 -3.89 -19.93
N VAL A 207 -7.33 -3.55 -21.12
CA VAL A 207 -8.12 -2.90 -22.16
C VAL A 207 -9.28 -3.80 -22.60
N LYS A 208 -9.02 -5.07 -22.86
CA LYS A 208 -10.08 -6.03 -23.23
C LYS A 208 -11.12 -6.19 -22.13
N ALA A 209 -10.67 -6.29 -20.88
CA ALA A 209 -11.57 -6.41 -19.73
C ALA A 209 -12.46 -5.18 -19.58
N ASP A 210 -11.90 -3.97 -19.63
CA ASP A 210 -12.68 -2.73 -19.55
C ASP A 210 -13.68 -2.62 -20.68
N SER A 211 -13.29 -3.01 -21.90
CA SER A 211 -14.20 -3.01 -23.07
C SER A 211 -15.40 -3.92 -22.85
N VAL A 212 -15.18 -5.13 -22.34
CA VAL A 212 -16.26 -6.11 -22.06
C VAL A 212 -17.13 -5.63 -20.92
N LEU A 213 -16.54 -5.10 -19.86
CA LEU A 213 -17.27 -4.58 -18.69
C LEU A 213 -18.13 -3.37 -19.04
N ASN A 214 -17.71 -2.55 -19.99
CA ASN A 214 -18.49 -1.46 -20.53
C ASN A 214 -19.18 -0.58 -19.46
N GLY A 215 -18.41 -0.15 -18.47
CA GLY A 215 -18.87 0.69 -17.36
C GLY A 215 -19.51 -0.06 -16.19
N ASN A 216 -19.69 -1.37 -16.27
CA ASN A 216 -20.26 -2.18 -15.19
C ASN A 216 -19.21 -3.08 -14.55
N TYR A 217 -18.74 -2.68 -13.36
CA TYR A 217 -17.82 -3.45 -12.53
C TYR A 217 -18.54 -4.14 -11.34
N ASP A 218 -19.83 -4.36 -11.42
CA ASP A 218 -20.65 -4.98 -10.36
C ASP A 218 -20.45 -6.51 -10.30
N TYR A 219 -19.22 -6.92 -10.01
CA TYR A 219 -18.84 -8.32 -9.94
C TYR A 219 -17.97 -8.60 -8.71
N SER A 220 -18.03 -9.85 -8.24
CA SER A 220 -17.15 -10.34 -7.17
C SER A 220 -15.76 -10.65 -7.68
N TYR A 221 -15.65 -11.17 -8.91
CA TYR A 221 -14.40 -11.42 -9.61
C TYR A 221 -14.61 -11.41 -11.13
N PHE A 222 -13.50 -11.39 -11.85
CA PHE A 222 -13.49 -11.37 -13.32
C PHE A 222 -12.53 -12.44 -13.85
N ASP A 223 -13.01 -13.22 -14.82
CA ASP A 223 -12.20 -14.19 -15.54
C ASP A 223 -11.53 -13.52 -16.75
N TYR A 224 -10.26 -13.21 -16.63
CA TYR A 224 -9.50 -12.53 -17.69
C TYR A 224 -9.22 -13.42 -18.90
N LYS A 225 -9.26 -14.75 -18.74
CA LYS A 225 -9.12 -15.67 -19.87
C LYS A 225 -10.36 -15.64 -20.78
N ASN A 226 -11.54 -15.77 -20.17
CA ASN A 226 -12.81 -15.83 -20.88
C ASN A 226 -13.52 -14.48 -20.97
N LEU A 227 -12.94 -13.43 -20.39
CA LEU A 227 -13.45 -12.05 -20.38
C LEU A 227 -14.88 -11.96 -19.86
N LYS A 228 -15.12 -12.52 -18.68
CA LYS A 228 -16.44 -12.59 -18.06
C LYS A 228 -16.41 -12.28 -16.57
N GLY A 229 -17.32 -11.42 -16.11
CA GLY A 229 -17.56 -11.14 -14.70
C GLY A 229 -18.48 -12.17 -14.03
N TYR A 230 -18.26 -12.40 -12.74
CA TYR A 230 -19.03 -13.33 -11.91
C TYR A 230 -19.40 -12.71 -10.58
N VAL A 231 -20.59 -13.07 -10.10
CA VAL A 231 -21.08 -12.75 -8.76
C VAL A 231 -21.24 -14.05 -7.98
N ASN A 232 -20.69 -14.09 -6.77
CA ASN A 232 -20.81 -15.23 -5.87
C ASN A 232 -21.03 -14.73 -4.42
N HIS A 233 -20.66 -15.53 -3.42
CA HIS A 233 -20.78 -15.16 -2.00
C HIS A 233 -19.77 -14.10 -1.52
N ILE A 234 -18.77 -13.77 -2.35
CA ILE A 234 -17.79 -12.71 -2.07
C ILE A 234 -18.44 -11.36 -2.36
N PRO A 235 -18.14 -10.29 -1.61
CA PRO A 235 -18.63 -8.95 -1.93
C PRO A 235 -18.28 -8.54 -3.35
N MET A 236 -19.14 -7.77 -3.99
CA MET A 236 -18.80 -7.11 -5.24
C MET A 236 -17.69 -6.09 -5.02
N GLN A 237 -16.73 -6.05 -5.93
CA GLN A 237 -15.50 -5.27 -5.82
C GLN A 237 -15.37 -4.29 -6.98
N GLN A 238 -16.31 -3.36 -7.06
CA GLN A 238 -16.33 -2.33 -8.11
C GLN A 238 -15.12 -1.41 -8.07
N ASP A 239 -14.42 -1.34 -6.96
CA ASP A 239 -13.16 -0.62 -6.82
C ASP A 239 -12.02 -1.26 -7.65
N ALA A 240 -12.20 -2.46 -8.20
CA ALA A 240 -11.34 -3.01 -9.25
C ALA A 240 -11.20 -2.04 -10.45
N ALA A 241 -12.23 -1.25 -10.73
CA ALA A 241 -12.17 -0.19 -11.74
C ALA A 241 -11.06 0.83 -11.44
N GLY A 242 -10.87 1.18 -10.16
CA GLY A 242 -9.76 2.05 -9.74
C GLY A 242 -8.39 1.44 -9.97
N GLY A 243 -8.26 0.14 -9.73
CA GLY A 243 -7.03 -0.61 -10.01
C GLY A 243 -6.74 -0.71 -11.51
N HIS A 244 -7.74 -1.00 -12.34
CA HIS A 244 -7.62 -0.97 -13.81
C HIS A 244 -7.16 0.40 -14.29
N ALA A 245 -7.79 1.48 -13.82
CA ALA A 245 -7.44 2.83 -14.18
C ALA A 245 -5.96 3.15 -13.85
N TYR A 246 -5.51 2.75 -12.66
CA TYR A 246 -4.12 2.97 -12.24
C TYR A 246 -3.11 2.23 -13.11
N VAL A 247 -3.32 0.95 -13.36
CA VAL A 247 -2.42 0.15 -14.20
C VAL A 247 -2.38 0.69 -15.63
N LEU A 248 -3.52 1.07 -16.18
CA LEU A 248 -3.61 1.63 -17.53
C LEU A 248 -2.98 3.02 -17.61
N LEU A 249 -3.05 3.83 -16.55
CA LEU A 249 -2.32 5.10 -16.50
C LEU A 249 -0.80 4.87 -16.53
N CYS A 250 -0.30 3.94 -15.73
CA CYS A 250 1.12 3.55 -15.75
C CYS A 250 1.54 3.04 -17.14
N ALA A 251 0.71 2.21 -17.77
CA ALA A 251 0.96 1.71 -19.11
C ALA A 251 0.98 2.83 -20.17
N TYR A 252 0.06 3.78 -20.07
CA TYR A 252 0.06 4.96 -20.94
C TYR A 252 1.36 5.76 -20.80
N HIS A 253 1.81 6.00 -19.58
CA HIS A 253 3.07 6.69 -19.35
C HIS A 253 4.27 5.91 -19.88
N LYS A 254 4.26 4.60 -19.73
CA LYS A 254 5.36 3.73 -20.20
C LYS A 254 5.42 3.64 -21.72
N PHE A 255 4.28 3.42 -22.38
CA PHE A 255 4.21 3.05 -23.79
C PHE A 255 3.70 4.15 -24.71
N GLY A 256 3.03 5.18 -24.19
CA GLY A 256 2.47 6.28 -24.98
C GLY A 256 1.27 5.89 -25.86
N ASP A 257 0.71 4.69 -25.67
CA ASP A 257 -0.47 4.25 -26.46
C ASP A 257 -1.74 4.94 -25.95
N PRO A 258 -2.41 5.76 -26.79
CA PRO A 258 -3.59 6.53 -26.35
C PRO A 258 -4.77 5.65 -25.93
N ARG A 259 -4.85 4.39 -26.38
CA ARG A 259 -5.89 3.45 -25.94
C ARG A 259 -5.82 3.19 -24.45
N TYR A 260 -4.63 3.17 -23.88
CA TYR A 260 -4.44 2.96 -22.44
C TYR A 260 -5.00 4.13 -21.63
N LEU A 261 -4.81 5.36 -22.08
CA LEU A 261 -5.43 6.51 -21.43
C LEU A 261 -6.96 6.52 -21.60
N GLU A 262 -7.46 6.17 -22.77
CA GLU A 262 -8.90 6.05 -23.04
C GLU A 262 -9.57 5.07 -22.08
N HIS A 263 -8.99 3.87 -21.93
CA HIS A 263 -9.54 2.87 -21.03
C HIS A 263 -9.25 3.15 -19.54
N CYS A 264 -8.19 3.87 -19.23
CA CYS A 264 -7.98 4.44 -17.89
C CYS A 264 -9.14 5.35 -17.51
N LYS A 265 -9.51 6.29 -18.37
CA LYS A 265 -10.65 7.18 -18.16
C LYS A 265 -11.98 6.43 -18.09
N SER A 266 -12.19 5.46 -18.97
CA SER A 266 -13.39 4.61 -18.97
C SER A 266 -13.57 3.86 -17.65
N ALA A 267 -12.54 3.22 -17.16
CA ALA A 267 -12.57 2.53 -15.87
C ALA A 267 -12.80 3.49 -14.70
N LEU A 268 -12.13 4.63 -14.69
CA LEU A 268 -12.29 5.65 -13.66
C LEU A 268 -13.71 6.22 -13.64
N GLU A 269 -14.30 6.48 -14.80
CA GLU A 269 -15.68 6.96 -14.93
C GLU A 269 -16.68 5.91 -14.42
N ALA A 270 -16.42 4.63 -14.68
CA ALA A 270 -17.22 3.54 -14.10
C ALA A 270 -17.16 3.55 -12.56
N LEU A 271 -15.97 3.77 -11.99
CA LEU A 271 -15.81 3.89 -10.54
C LEU A 271 -16.61 5.08 -9.97
N ILE A 272 -16.43 6.26 -10.56
CA ILE A 272 -17.05 7.50 -10.06
C ILE A 272 -18.59 7.49 -10.23
N SER A 273 -19.10 6.80 -11.24
CA SER A 273 -20.53 6.70 -11.50
C SER A 273 -21.29 5.84 -10.49
N GLN A 274 -20.60 5.08 -9.66
CA GLN A 274 -21.21 4.23 -8.65
C GLN A 274 -22.01 5.07 -7.63
N LYS A 275 -23.06 4.47 -7.08
CA LYS A 275 -23.97 5.16 -6.15
C LYS A 275 -23.51 5.11 -4.70
N GLU A 276 -22.73 4.08 -4.36
CA GLU A 276 -22.24 3.82 -3.02
C GLU A 276 -20.81 3.27 -3.05
N SER A 277 -20.09 3.42 -1.96
CA SER A 277 -18.77 2.86 -1.82
C SER A 277 -18.82 1.33 -1.81
N ARG A 278 -17.93 0.71 -2.58
CA ARG A 278 -17.65 -0.73 -2.55
C ARG A 278 -16.22 -0.99 -2.11
N PHE A 279 -15.68 -0.09 -1.28
CA PHE A 279 -14.31 -0.22 -0.81
C PHE A 279 -14.13 -1.54 -0.06
N TYR A 280 -13.28 -2.37 -0.63
CA TYR A 280 -12.92 -3.67 -0.08
C TYR A 280 -11.42 -3.90 -0.31
N GLU A 281 -10.66 -4.00 0.76
CA GLU A 281 -9.23 -4.28 0.79
C GLU A 281 -8.33 -3.12 0.30
N ALA A 282 -8.03 -2.98 -1.01
CA ALA A 282 -6.85 -2.22 -1.39
C ALA A 282 -6.97 -1.29 -2.60
N LEU A 283 -7.97 -1.46 -3.48
CA LEU A 283 -7.89 -0.85 -4.83
C LEU A 283 -8.45 0.56 -4.94
N LEU A 284 -9.41 0.94 -4.10
CA LEU A 284 -10.07 2.26 -4.23
C LEU A 284 -9.08 3.45 -4.12
N PRO A 285 -8.08 3.44 -3.22
CA PRO A 285 -7.11 4.54 -3.14
C PRO A 285 -6.34 4.79 -4.44
N LEU A 286 -6.07 3.76 -5.23
CA LEU A 286 -5.45 3.90 -6.55
C LEU A 286 -6.32 4.71 -7.51
N GLY A 287 -7.63 4.49 -7.49
CA GLY A 287 -8.59 5.27 -8.26
C GLY A 287 -8.66 6.74 -7.86
N VAL A 288 -8.55 7.02 -6.56
CA VAL A 288 -8.51 8.40 -6.04
C VAL A 288 -7.31 9.16 -6.62
N TYR A 289 -6.13 8.53 -6.60
CA TYR A 289 -4.91 9.09 -7.20
C TYR A 289 -5.12 9.39 -8.70
N VAL A 290 -5.66 8.45 -9.45
CA VAL A 290 -5.87 8.62 -10.90
C VAL A 290 -6.79 9.80 -11.19
N ALA A 291 -7.87 9.95 -10.43
CA ALA A 291 -8.79 11.07 -10.58
C ALA A 291 -8.10 12.42 -10.33
N ALA A 292 -7.33 12.53 -9.25
CA ALA A 292 -6.57 13.74 -8.93
C ALA A 292 -5.51 14.03 -10.00
N TYR A 293 -4.78 13.02 -10.43
CA TYR A 293 -3.74 13.16 -11.46
C TYR A 293 -4.32 13.64 -12.80
N LEU A 294 -5.40 13.03 -13.27
CA LEU A 294 -6.03 13.42 -14.53
C LEU A 294 -6.64 14.82 -14.47
N ASN A 295 -7.24 15.21 -13.34
CA ASN A 295 -7.72 16.57 -13.15
C ASN A 295 -6.60 17.61 -13.29
N ALA A 296 -5.42 17.29 -12.78
CA ALA A 296 -4.26 18.19 -12.83
C ALA A 296 -3.58 18.22 -14.22
N THR A 297 -3.59 17.12 -14.96
CA THR A 297 -2.77 16.95 -16.16
C THR A 297 -3.56 16.89 -17.47
N GLU A 298 -4.82 16.45 -17.42
CA GLU A 298 -5.66 16.27 -18.61
C GLU A 298 -6.87 17.22 -18.63
N GLY A 299 -6.99 18.12 -17.68
CA GLY A 299 -8.09 19.09 -17.61
C GLY A 299 -9.46 18.48 -17.33
N THR A 300 -9.51 17.27 -16.80
CA THR A 300 -10.76 16.63 -16.37
C THR A 300 -11.27 17.24 -15.06
N ASN A 301 -12.51 16.95 -14.70
CA ASN A 301 -13.13 17.44 -13.47
C ASN A 301 -13.82 16.29 -12.72
N TYR A 302 -13.07 15.25 -12.45
CA TYR A 302 -13.56 14.09 -11.69
C TYR A 302 -13.77 14.46 -10.21
N ASN A 303 -14.79 13.85 -9.59
CA ASN A 303 -15.15 14.10 -8.19
C ASN A 303 -14.23 13.35 -7.22
N VAL A 304 -13.07 13.92 -6.95
CA VAL A 304 -12.07 13.35 -6.03
C VAL A 304 -12.62 13.31 -4.59
N SER A 305 -13.36 14.31 -4.17
CA SER A 305 -13.96 14.38 -2.83
C SER A 305 -14.86 13.17 -2.54
N LYS A 306 -15.71 12.80 -3.49
CA LYS A 306 -16.56 11.61 -3.39
C LYS A 306 -15.75 10.34 -3.15
N LEU A 307 -14.66 10.17 -3.88
CA LEU A 307 -13.80 8.98 -3.76
C LEU A 307 -13.03 8.97 -2.43
N PHE A 308 -12.57 10.12 -1.94
CA PHE A 308 -11.95 10.22 -0.61
C PHE A 308 -12.94 9.85 0.50
N ASP A 309 -14.17 10.37 0.43
CA ASP A 309 -15.20 10.04 1.40
C ASP A 309 -15.46 8.52 1.43
N TRP A 310 -15.46 7.87 0.27
CA TRP A 310 -15.63 6.43 0.18
C TRP A 310 -14.49 5.62 0.80
N VAL A 311 -13.25 6.11 0.71
CA VAL A 311 -12.12 5.46 1.39
C VAL A 311 -12.20 5.66 2.91
N PHE A 312 -12.46 6.88 3.34
CA PHE A 312 -12.39 7.21 4.76
C PHE A 312 -13.62 6.79 5.53
N ASP A 313 -14.81 6.98 4.98
CA ASP A 313 -16.07 6.69 5.68
C ASP A 313 -16.51 5.21 5.58
N GLY A 314 -15.83 4.42 4.75
CA GLY A 314 -16.13 3.02 4.56
C GLY A 314 -17.29 2.76 3.61
N CYS A 315 -17.52 1.49 3.35
CA CYS A 315 -18.58 1.05 2.45
C CYS A 315 -19.64 0.23 3.16
N GLN A 316 -20.82 0.17 2.55
CA GLN A 316 -21.84 -0.81 2.88
C GLN A 316 -21.99 -1.76 1.69
N SER A 317 -21.59 -3.00 1.90
CA SER A 317 -21.68 -4.02 0.87
C SER A 317 -23.11 -4.51 0.71
N SER A 318 -23.61 -4.54 -0.53
CA SER A 318 -24.91 -5.13 -0.85
C SER A 318 -24.97 -6.65 -0.62
N SER A 319 -23.83 -7.32 -0.47
CA SER A 319 -23.76 -8.74 -0.12
C SER A 319 -23.88 -9.00 1.38
N GLY A 320 -24.16 -7.97 2.20
CA GLY A 320 -24.28 -8.07 3.66
C GLY A 320 -22.96 -8.11 4.40
N ARG A 321 -21.84 -8.11 3.69
CA ARG A 321 -20.52 -7.98 4.29
C ARG A 321 -20.20 -6.51 4.49
N THR A 322 -19.80 -6.17 5.70
CA THR A 322 -19.55 -4.79 6.07
C THR A 322 -18.26 -4.26 5.48
N GLY A 323 -18.26 -2.97 5.20
CA GLY A 323 -17.21 -2.36 4.41
C GLY A 323 -15.92 -2.06 5.13
N TRP A 324 -14.93 -1.75 4.34
CA TRP A 324 -13.62 -1.28 4.75
C TRP A 324 -13.56 0.24 4.72
N GLY A 325 -12.72 0.78 5.56
CA GLY A 325 -12.50 2.22 5.66
C GLY A 325 -11.41 2.55 6.66
N ILE A 326 -11.27 3.81 6.99
CA ILE A 326 -10.25 4.30 7.91
C ILE A 326 -10.84 4.36 9.33
N ILE A 327 -10.12 3.75 10.27
CA ILE A 327 -10.50 3.68 11.67
C ILE A 327 -10.13 4.98 12.38
N VAL A 328 -10.98 5.42 13.29
CA VAL A 328 -10.72 6.58 14.16
C VAL A 328 -11.03 6.23 15.59
N GLY A 329 -10.15 6.63 16.49
CA GLY A 329 -10.33 6.54 17.92
C GLY A 329 -9.38 5.60 18.64
N LYS A 330 -9.67 5.42 19.91
CA LYS A 330 -8.92 4.52 20.79
C LYS A 330 -9.58 3.14 20.85
N TRP A 331 -8.74 2.12 20.80
CA TRP A 331 -9.09 0.77 21.22
C TRP A 331 -8.34 0.51 22.53
N GLY A 332 -9.05 0.57 23.64
CA GLY A 332 -8.43 0.42 24.95
C GLY A 332 -7.27 1.41 25.18
N ASP A 333 -6.08 0.90 25.38
CA ASP A 333 -4.90 1.68 25.73
C ASP A 333 -4.26 2.45 24.57
N TYR A 334 -4.65 2.14 23.32
CA TYR A 334 -3.98 2.68 22.14
C TYR A 334 -4.90 3.45 21.23
N ASP A 335 -4.39 4.55 20.69
CA ASP A 335 -5.02 5.24 19.57
C ASP A 335 -4.68 4.48 18.27
N VAL A 336 -5.71 4.03 17.57
CA VAL A 336 -5.60 3.29 16.31
C VAL A 336 -6.06 4.12 15.12
N SER A 337 -6.23 5.42 15.29
CA SER A 337 -6.65 6.32 14.22
C SER A 337 -5.72 6.25 13.03
N GLY A 338 -6.31 6.23 11.85
CA GLY A 338 -5.60 6.18 10.59
C GLY A 338 -5.42 4.79 10.00
N LEU A 339 -5.52 3.74 10.80
CA LEU A 339 -5.46 2.36 10.30
C LEU A 339 -6.65 2.05 9.39
N GLN A 340 -6.43 1.16 8.43
CA GLN A 340 -7.49 0.67 7.56
C GLN A 340 -7.96 -0.71 8.00
N GLY A 341 -9.26 -0.89 7.95
CA GLY A 341 -9.87 -2.17 8.24
C GLY A 341 -11.39 -2.13 8.15
N SER A 342 -12.04 -3.12 8.73
CA SER A 342 -13.49 -3.15 8.86
C SER A 342 -13.94 -2.13 9.90
N ILE A 343 -14.71 -1.12 9.48
CA ILE A 343 -15.21 -0.03 10.33
C ILE A 343 -16.70 -0.18 10.66
N THR A 344 -17.43 -0.91 9.83
CA THR A 344 -18.89 -1.06 9.94
C THR A 344 -19.32 -2.41 10.51
N ASP A 345 -18.40 -3.36 10.60
CA ASP A 345 -18.59 -4.72 11.10
C ASP A 345 -18.29 -4.81 12.60
N GLY A 346 -19.11 -4.17 13.41
CA GLY A 346 -18.78 -4.02 14.81
C GLY A 346 -17.45 -3.29 15.06
N GLY A 347 -16.84 -2.77 14.01
CA GLY A 347 -15.62 -1.97 14.07
C GLY A 347 -14.40 -2.71 14.56
N GLY A 348 -14.26 -3.99 14.23
CA GLY A 348 -13.41 -4.87 14.99
C GLY A 348 -12.07 -5.27 14.42
N TYR A 349 -11.71 -4.93 13.19
CA TYR A 349 -10.50 -5.46 12.55
C TYR A 349 -9.70 -4.40 11.81
N ALA A 350 -8.42 -4.27 12.12
CA ALA A 350 -7.44 -3.51 11.36
C ALA A 350 -6.40 -4.45 10.75
N PHE A 351 -6.00 -4.17 9.50
CA PHE A 351 -5.06 -5.00 8.75
C PHE A 351 -3.83 -4.17 8.36
N LEU A 352 -2.63 -4.64 8.72
CA LEU A 352 -1.41 -3.84 8.52
C LEU A 352 -1.14 -3.57 7.03
N MET A 353 -1.21 -4.60 6.19
CA MET A 353 -0.94 -4.46 4.76
C MET A 353 -1.81 -3.36 4.14
N ASN A 354 -3.09 -3.36 4.47
CA ASN A 354 -4.05 -2.40 3.93
C ASN A 354 -3.96 -1.02 4.61
N SER A 355 -3.34 -0.94 5.77
CA SER A 355 -3.03 0.33 6.44
C SER A 355 -1.81 1.02 5.83
N ILE A 356 -0.84 0.26 5.33
CA ILE A 356 0.36 0.79 4.68
C ILE A 356 0.09 1.24 3.25
N LYS A 357 -0.59 0.41 2.47
CA LYS A 357 -0.73 0.59 1.01
C LYS A 357 -1.36 1.91 0.58
N PRO A 358 -2.35 2.49 1.26
CA PRO A 358 -2.91 3.78 0.84
C PRO A 358 -1.91 4.94 0.82
N ALA A 359 -0.82 4.84 1.56
CA ALA A 359 0.26 5.83 1.51
C ALA A 359 0.88 5.91 0.10
N TRP A 360 0.95 4.79 -0.61
CA TRP A 360 1.49 4.73 -1.97
C TRP A 360 0.77 5.70 -2.92
N PRO A 361 -0.58 5.65 -3.12
CA PRO A 361 -1.25 6.63 -3.96
C PRO A 361 -1.47 7.99 -3.29
N PHE A 362 -1.69 8.07 -1.98
CA PHE A 362 -2.13 9.30 -1.34
C PHE A 362 -1.03 10.32 -1.08
N ILE A 363 0.19 9.90 -0.79
CA ILE A 363 1.26 10.87 -0.56
C ILE A 363 1.63 11.62 -1.85
N PRO A 364 1.87 10.96 -3.00
CA PRO A 364 2.12 11.71 -4.24
C PRO A 364 0.90 12.50 -4.74
N LEU A 365 -0.32 12.11 -4.38
CA LEU A 365 -1.55 12.80 -4.80
C LEU A 365 -1.53 14.28 -4.44
N VAL A 366 -0.93 14.67 -3.33
CA VAL A 366 -0.89 16.08 -2.89
C VAL A 366 -0.16 17.01 -3.86
N LYS A 367 0.71 16.47 -4.72
CA LYS A 367 1.33 17.24 -5.80
C LYS A 367 0.32 17.70 -6.85
N TYR A 368 -0.72 16.91 -7.07
CA TYR A 368 -1.73 17.14 -8.10
C TYR A 368 -2.98 17.82 -7.54
N GLN A 369 -3.24 17.63 -6.25
CA GLN A 369 -4.37 18.22 -5.58
C GLN A 369 -3.98 18.68 -4.16
N PRO A 370 -3.23 19.80 -4.07
CA PRO A 370 -2.62 20.25 -2.81
C PRO A 370 -3.63 20.71 -1.76
N GLU A 371 -4.89 20.92 -2.11
CA GLU A 371 -5.97 21.20 -1.16
C GLU A 371 -6.25 20.05 -0.19
N TYR A 372 -5.76 18.85 -0.44
CA TYR A 372 -5.85 17.69 0.45
C TYR A 372 -4.61 17.49 1.35
N ALA A 373 -3.64 18.36 1.26
CA ALA A 373 -2.36 18.23 1.95
C ALA A 373 -2.51 18.10 3.47
N LYS A 374 -3.32 18.95 4.09
CA LYS A 374 -3.56 18.92 5.53
C LYS A 374 -4.21 17.60 5.97
N ALA A 375 -5.25 17.19 5.27
CA ALA A 375 -5.97 15.96 5.59
C ALA A 375 -5.07 14.72 5.43
N ILE A 376 -4.31 14.63 4.35
CA ILE A 376 -3.39 13.53 4.09
C ILE A 376 -2.23 13.52 5.09
N GLY A 377 -1.65 14.68 5.40
CA GLY A 377 -0.58 14.79 6.39
C GLY A 377 -1.01 14.36 7.78
N LYS A 378 -2.17 14.80 8.23
CA LYS A 378 -2.76 14.42 9.53
C LYS A 378 -3.06 12.92 9.58
N TRP A 379 -3.71 12.39 8.55
CA TRP A 379 -3.95 10.95 8.44
C TRP A 379 -2.66 10.15 8.50
N MET A 380 -1.64 10.56 7.74
CA MET A 380 -0.38 9.82 7.67
C MET A 380 0.37 9.82 9.00
N LEU A 381 0.35 10.92 9.75
CA LEU A 381 0.94 10.97 11.08
C LEU A 381 0.28 9.97 12.03
N ASN A 382 -1.04 9.94 12.06
CA ASN A 382 -1.81 8.99 12.86
C ASN A 382 -1.59 7.54 12.42
N ASN A 383 -1.73 7.29 11.12
CA ASN A 383 -1.59 5.96 10.53
C ASN A 383 -0.21 5.34 10.79
N SER A 384 0.85 6.07 10.48
CA SER A 384 2.21 5.55 10.65
C SER A 384 2.60 5.34 12.10
N SER A 385 2.09 6.17 13.02
CA SER A 385 2.22 5.92 14.46
C SER A 385 1.51 4.63 14.88
N ALA A 386 0.28 4.41 14.42
CA ALA A 386 -0.51 3.23 14.78
C ALA A 386 0.00 1.95 14.12
N CYS A 387 0.60 2.02 12.93
CA CYS A 387 1.18 0.84 12.25
C CYS A 387 2.23 0.09 13.09
N ARG A 388 2.90 0.75 14.03
CA ARG A 388 3.84 0.07 14.94
C ARG A 388 3.17 -0.99 15.81
N LEU A 389 1.88 -0.82 16.11
CA LEU A 389 1.15 -1.69 17.04
C LEU A 389 0.95 -3.11 16.56
N PHE A 390 1.18 -3.36 15.27
CA PHE A 390 1.18 -4.71 14.72
C PHE A 390 2.46 -5.50 15.05
N TYR A 391 3.53 -4.81 15.44
CA TYR A 391 4.82 -5.45 15.73
C TYR A 391 4.92 -5.84 17.20
N PRO A 392 5.35 -7.08 17.50
CA PRO A 392 5.35 -7.61 18.85
C PRO A 392 6.29 -6.88 19.82
N GLY A 393 7.30 -6.20 19.30
CA GLY A 393 8.21 -5.37 20.09
C GLY A 393 7.69 -3.96 20.41
N ASP A 394 6.56 -3.56 19.82
CA ASP A 394 6.06 -2.20 19.88
C ASP A 394 4.63 -2.09 20.47
N ILE A 395 4.07 -3.18 20.93
CA ILE A 395 2.81 -3.25 21.68
C ILE A 395 3.02 -4.07 22.96
N ASP A 396 2.36 -3.71 24.04
CA ASP A 396 2.47 -4.44 25.30
C ASP A 396 2.08 -5.91 25.15
N GLU A 397 2.79 -6.78 25.86
CA GLU A 397 2.57 -8.23 25.82
C GLU A 397 1.13 -8.61 26.17
N LYS A 398 0.49 -7.88 27.09
CA LYS A 398 -0.91 -8.12 27.47
C LYS A 398 -1.90 -7.96 26.32
N HIS A 399 -1.50 -7.27 25.24
CA HIS A 399 -2.29 -7.07 24.03
C HIS A 399 -1.99 -8.08 22.92
N GLN A 400 -1.12 -9.05 23.17
CA GLN A 400 -0.68 -10.00 22.14
C GLN A 400 -1.31 -11.38 22.33
N TRP A 401 -1.70 -12.00 21.22
CA TRP A 401 -2.24 -13.35 21.25
C TRP A 401 -1.18 -14.40 21.58
N ALA A 402 0.06 -14.20 21.11
CA ALA A 402 1.19 -15.10 21.34
C ALA A 402 2.39 -14.35 21.93
N PRO A 403 2.29 -13.79 23.16
CA PRO A 403 3.37 -12.98 23.74
C PRO A 403 4.63 -13.80 24.01
N GLU A 404 4.49 -15.12 24.25
CA GLU A 404 5.61 -16.05 24.41
C GLU A 404 6.47 -16.20 23.14
N LEU A 405 5.90 -15.88 21.98
CA LEU A 405 6.58 -15.96 20.68
C LEU A 405 7.12 -14.62 20.19
N LYS A 406 7.00 -13.54 20.94
CA LYS A 406 7.32 -12.18 20.49
C LYS A 406 8.73 -12.01 19.89
N ASN A 407 9.67 -12.84 20.30
CA ASN A 407 11.08 -12.73 19.90
C ASN A 407 11.47 -13.59 18.69
N ILE A 408 10.58 -14.47 18.21
CA ILE A 408 10.94 -15.42 17.14
C ILE A 408 11.32 -14.75 15.81
N THR A 409 10.84 -13.54 15.59
CA THR A 409 11.07 -12.79 14.33
C THR A 409 12.06 -11.64 14.50
N ASN A 410 12.64 -11.47 15.69
CA ASN A 410 13.45 -10.28 16.02
C ASN A 410 12.74 -8.96 15.68
N ASN A 411 11.41 -8.92 15.83
CA ASN A 411 10.55 -7.78 15.50
C ASN A 411 10.58 -7.35 14.01
N ASN A 412 10.99 -8.27 13.11
CA ASN A 412 11.03 -8.00 11.67
C ASN A 412 9.70 -8.34 10.96
N VAL A 413 8.90 -9.22 11.55
CA VAL A 413 7.60 -9.63 11.02
C VAL A 413 6.52 -9.30 12.06
N SER A 414 5.45 -8.67 11.60
CA SER A 414 4.32 -8.25 12.41
C SER A 414 3.29 -9.37 12.61
N TYR A 415 2.40 -9.18 13.58
CA TYR A 415 1.08 -9.81 13.52
C TYR A 415 0.34 -9.35 12.27
N GLU A 416 -0.58 -10.15 11.76
CA GLU A 416 -1.38 -9.80 10.58
C GLU A 416 -2.27 -8.59 10.84
N GLY A 417 -2.94 -8.57 11.98
CA GLY A 417 -3.95 -7.59 12.30
C GLY A 417 -4.04 -7.22 13.77
N LEU A 418 -4.90 -6.25 14.02
CA LEU A 418 -5.39 -5.89 15.34
C LEU A 418 -6.90 -6.11 15.38
N ARG A 419 -7.37 -6.76 16.43
CA ARG A 419 -8.80 -6.90 16.72
C ARG A 419 -9.18 -6.03 17.91
N LYS A 420 -10.34 -5.38 17.81
CA LYS A 420 -10.78 -4.44 18.85
C LYS A 420 -11.09 -5.13 20.18
N ALA A 421 -11.72 -6.29 20.13
CA ALA A 421 -12.18 -7.01 21.33
C ALA A 421 -12.35 -8.51 21.05
N ASP A 422 -11.37 -9.16 20.48
CA ASP A 422 -11.43 -10.58 20.16
C ASP A 422 -10.40 -11.34 21.02
N ASP A 423 -10.87 -12.12 21.98
CA ASP A 423 -10.01 -12.93 22.83
C ASP A 423 -9.49 -14.20 22.13
N TYR A 424 -10.09 -14.54 21.00
CA TYR A 424 -9.69 -15.69 20.17
C TYR A 424 -9.57 -16.98 20.99
N GLY A 425 -10.45 -17.12 21.98
CA GLY A 425 -10.52 -18.28 22.87
C GLY A 425 -9.52 -18.28 24.02
N LYS A 426 -8.78 -17.20 24.25
CA LYS A 426 -7.85 -17.08 25.38
C LYS A 426 -8.45 -16.28 26.53
N GLU A 427 -8.51 -16.88 27.71
CA GLU A 427 -9.00 -16.23 28.92
C GLU A 427 -8.22 -14.95 29.26
N SER A 428 -6.89 -14.96 29.03
CA SER A 428 -6.02 -13.81 29.30
C SER A 428 -6.32 -12.58 28.46
N LEU A 429 -7.07 -12.75 27.35
CA LEU A 429 -7.42 -11.67 26.43
C LEU A 429 -8.84 -11.15 26.61
N LYS A 430 -9.61 -11.73 27.53
CA LYS A 430 -10.96 -11.23 27.83
C LYS A 430 -10.91 -9.80 28.31
N GLY A 431 -11.67 -8.94 27.64
CA GLY A 431 -11.72 -7.51 27.94
C GLY A 431 -10.48 -6.71 27.50
N VAL A 432 -9.51 -7.33 26.86
CA VAL A 432 -8.33 -6.65 26.32
C VAL A 432 -8.66 -6.02 24.97
N SER A 433 -8.24 -4.79 24.76
CA SER A 433 -8.41 -4.04 23.51
C SER A 433 -7.24 -3.07 23.28
N PRO A 434 -6.60 -3.06 22.10
CA PRO A 434 -6.73 -4.02 21.01
C PRO A 434 -5.99 -5.34 21.32
N VAL A 435 -6.19 -6.33 20.44
CA VAL A 435 -5.42 -7.58 20.46
C VAL A 435 -4.65 -7.71 19.14
N ALA A 436 -3.33 -7.84 19.23
CA ALA A 436 -2.47 -8.16 18.10
C ALA A 436 -2.56 -9.67 17.81
N ILE A 437 -2.95 -10.02 16.59
CA ILE A 437 -3.39 -11.35 16.23
C ILE A 437 -3.22 -11.60 14.73
N GLY A 438 -3.28 -12.86 14.33
CA GLY A 438 -3.37 -13.26 12.93
C GLY A 438 -4.37 -14.38 12.74
N ASP A 439 -4.82 -14.58 11.51
CA ASP A 439 -5.86 -15.54 11.19
C ASP A 439 -5.34 -16.96 10.87
N GLY A 440 -4.02 -17.13 10.75
CA GLY A 440 -3.42 -18.38 10.30
C GLY A 440 -3.96 -19.64 10.98
N PRO A 441 -3.95 -19.75 12.33
CA PRO A 441 -4.47 -20.93 13.02
C PRO A 441 -5.98 -21.12 12.86
N LYS A 442 -6.73 -20.03 12.69
CA LYS A 442 -8.18 -20.07 12.53
C LYS A 442 -8.62 -20.41 11.11
N TRP A 443 -7.85 -19.95 10.12
CA TRP A 443 -8.13 -20.23 8.72
C TRP A 443 -7.80 -21.65 8.31
N ILE A 444 -6.68 -22.16 8.83
CA ILE A 444 -6.12 -23.45 8.40
C ILE A 444 -5.98 -24.32 9.65
N GLU A 445 -6.79 -25.36 9.70
CA GLU A 445 -6.67 -26.37 10.75
C GLU A 445 -5.26 -26.98 10.76
N GLY A 446 -4.64 -26.98 11.92
CA GLY A 446 -3.27 -27.47 12.10
C GLY A 446 -2.18 -26.42 11.99
N ASN A 447 -2.48 -25.20 11.59
CA ASN A 447 -1.50 -24.12 11.63
C ASN A 447 -1.11 -23.80 13.08
N PRO A 448 0.21 -23.66 13.39
CA PRO A 448 0.69 -23.37 14.72
C PRO A 448 0.51 -21.90 15.10
N ALA A 449 0.76 -21.57 16.37
CA ALA A 449 0.66 -20.21 16.89
C ALA A 449 1.59 -19.21 16.16
N GLU A 450 2.73 -19.66 15.66
CA GLU A 450 3.66 -18.85 14.87
C GLU A 450 3.02 -18.26 13.60
N SER A 451 1.98 -18.89 13.09
CA SER A 451 1.24 -18.40 11.92
C SER A 451 0.38 -17.16 12.21
N MET A 452 0.33 -16.70 13.45
CA MET A 452 -0.17 -15.37 13.80
C MET A 452 0.70 -14.25 13.23
N PHE A 453 1.98 -14.52 12.97
CA PHE A 453 2.92 -13.57 12.38
C PHE A 453 2.86 -13.67 10.85
N SER A 454 2.63 -12.54 10.22
CA SER A 454 2.34 -12.45 8.78
C SER A 454 3.47 -11.74 8.03
N VAL A 455 4.21 -12.51 7.27
CA VAL A 455 5.18 -12.00 6.29
C VAL A 455 4.45 -11.17 5.23
N TYR A 456 3.30 -11.64 4.82
CA TYR A 456 2.41 -11.01 3.86
C TYR A 456 1.95 -9.60 4.32
N SER A 457 1.49 -9.45 5.56
CA SER A 457 1.08 -8.15 6.09
C SER A 457 2.24 -7.17 6.23
N SER A 458 3.42 -7.67 6.54
CA SER A 458 4.64 -6.88 6.71
C SER A 458 5.30 -6.49 5.38
N SER A 459 4.98 -7.20 4.29
CA SER A 459 5.70 -7.08 3.01
C SER A 459 5.76 -5.67 2.42
N PRO A 460 4.74 -4.79 2.56
CA PRO A 460 4.79 -3.46 1.99
C PRO A 460 5.49 -2.43 2.90
N VAL A 461 6.15 -2.82 3.97
CA VAL A 461 6.77 -1.89 4.94
C VAL A 461 7.76 -0.91 4.31
N GLY A 462 8.39 -1.28 3.20
CA GLY A 462 9.28 -0.40 2.44
C GLY A 462 8.59 0.83 1.85
N ILE A 463 7.27 0.80 1.68
CA ILE A 463 6.50 1.99 1.30
C ILE A 463 6.60 3.06 2.38
N LEU A 464 6.40 2.69 3.64
CA LEU A 464 6.60 3.62 4.76
C LEU A 464 8.07 4.05 4.86
N GLY A 465 9.00 3.12 4.68
CA GLY A 465 10.43 3.38 4.75
C GLY A 465 10.94 4.37 3.71
N ALA A 466 10.36 4.38 2.53
CA ALA A 466 10.71 5.32 1.46
C ALA A 466 10.07 6.69 1.64
N ILE A 467 8.85 6.74 2.15
CA ILE A 467 8.08 7.98 2.29
C ILE A 467 8.50 8.77 3.53
N ILE A 468 8.69 8.10 4.68
CA ILE A 468 8.81 8.74 5.98
C ILE A 468 10.26 8.97 6.37
N THR A 469 10.61 10.22 6.64
CA THR A 469 11.83 10.61 7.36
C THR A 469 11.42 11.45 8.57
N LYS A 470 11.99 11.14 9.74
CA LYS A 470 11.78 11.95 10.93
C LYS A 470 12.53 13.28 10.79
N THR A 471 11.89 14.37 11.20
CA THR A 471 12.56 15.68 11.30
C THR A 471 13.17 15.87 12.70
N ASP A 472 13.85 17.00 12.91
CA ASP A 472 14.37 17.40 14.21
C ASP A 472 13.27 17.84 15.21
N VAL A 473 12.03 17.92 14.77
CA VAL A 473 10.85 18.20 15.63
C VAL A 473 9.99 16.94 15.73
N GLU A 474 9.82 16.41 16.93
CA GLU A 474 8.97 15.25 17.16
C GLU A 474 7.53 15.55 16.73
N GLY A 475 6.92 14.60 16.02
CA GLY A 475 5.56 14.74 15.50
C GLY A 475 5.46 15.47 14.16
N ILE A 476 6.55 16.02 13.63
CA ILE A 476 6.59 16.55 12.27
C ILE A 476 7.43 15.63 11.40
N LEU A 477 6.77 14.99 10.44
CA LEU A 477 7.41 14.08 9.50
C LEU A 477 7.73 14.80 8.19
N GLN A 478 8.83 14.38 7.54
CA GLN A 478 9.08 14.68 6.14
C GLN A 478 8.57 13.52 5.30
N LEU A 479 7.55 13.78 4.48
CA LEU A 479 6.92 12.77 3.64
C LEU A 479 7.30 13.01 2.19
N ASP A 480 8.03 12.05 1.59
CA ASP A 480 8.51 12.16 0.22
C ASP A 480 7.39 11.87 -0.77
N CYS A 481 6.89 12.92 -1.43
CA CYS A 481 5.80 12.83 -2.41
C CYS A 481 6.24 12.21 -3.75
N ASN A 482 7.53 12.04 -3.97
CA ASN A 482 8.06 11.42 -5.18
C ASN A 482 8.34 9.92 -5.03
N ALA A 483 8.47 9.44 -3.80
CA ALA A 483 8.96 8.09 -3.52
C ALA A 483 8.13 6.99 -4.21
N THR A 484 6.82 7.15 -4.29
CA THR A 484 5.89 6.18 -4.86
C THR A 484 5.10 6.71 -6.06
N ASP A 485 5.53 7.81 -6.65
CA ASP A 485 4.90 8.39 -7.85
C ASP A 485 5.51 7.80 -9.12
N PHE A 486 5.14 6.56 -9.40
CA PHE A 486 5.71 5.76 -10.49
C PHE A 486 5.31 6.29 -11.87
N TYR A 487 6.23 6.20 -12.83
CA TYR A 487 6.04 6.56 -14.24
C TYR A 487 5.79 8.04 -14.53
N VAL A 488 6.06 8.91 -13.59
CA VAL A 488 5.99 10.37 -13.79
C VAL A 488 7.36 11.02 -13.66
N ASP A 489 7.56 12.12 -14.38
CA ASP A 489 8.77 12.92 -14.22
C ASP A 489 8.81 13.57 -12.83
N LYS A 490 9.95 13.47 -12.19
CA LYS A 490 10.22 14.02 -10.87
C LYS A 490 11.42 14.96 -10.92
N PRO A 491 11.25 16.14 -11.55
CA PRO A 491 12.36 17.06 -11.76
C PRO A 491 12.89 17.67 -10.47
N TYR A 492 12.05 17.71 -9.44
CA TYR A 492 12.37 18.29 -8.14
C TYR A 492 11.94 17.39 -7.00
N PRO A 493 12.68 17.37 -5.86
CA PRO A 493 12.16 16.80 -4.62
C PRO A 493 10.89 17.54 -4.19
N VAL A 494 9.89 16.79 -3.72
CA VAL A 494 8.65 17.35 -3.15
C VAL A 494 8.36 16.63 -1.85
N TYR A 495 8.17 17.40 -0.78
CA TYR A 495 7.90 16.86 0.53
C TYR A 495 6.61 17.45 1.10
N LEU A 496 5.89 16.62 1.84
CA LEU A 496 4.73 17.03 2.64
C LEU A 496 5.14 17.06 4.11
N TYR A 497 4.86 18.20 4.76
CA TYR A 497 5.02 18.35 6.20
C TYR A 497 3.67 18.73 6.81
N TYR A 498 3.31 18.04 7.88
CA TYR A 498 2.14 18.37 8.69
C TYR A 498 2.59 18.76 10.09
N ASN A 499 2.18 19.94 10.54
CA ASN A 499 2.45 20.43 11.90
C ASN A 499 1.24 20.15 12.81
N PRO A 500 1.34 19.19 13.76
CA PRO A 500 0.26 18.87 14.66
C PRO A 500 0.11 19.87 15.82
N TYR A 501 1.07 20.80 15.96
CA TYR A 501 1.10 21.76 17.04
C TYR A 501 0.27 23.01 16.69
N LYS A 502 -0.21 23.70 17.72
CA LYS A 502 -0.96 24.97 17.55
C LYS A 502 -0.04 26.14 17.21
N GLU A 503 1.21 26.08 17.66
CA GLU A 503 2.23 27.08 17.34
C GLU A 503 3.06 26.67 16.11
N ALA A 504 3.63 27.66 15.46
CA ALA A 504 4.60 27.43 14.38
C ALA A 504 5.85 26.74 14.93
N LYS A 505 6.38 25.81 14.16
CA LYS A 505 7.63 25.10 14.45
C LYS A 505 8.62 25.30 13.32
N THR A 506 9.89 25.38 13.68
CA THR A 506 10.99 25.42 12.70
C THR A 506 11.61 24.04 12.60
N ILE A 507 11.65 23.50 11.39
CA ILE A 507 12.35 22.26 11.08
C ILE A 507 13.61 22.55 10.27
N THR A 508 14.60 21.69 10.41
CA THR A 508 15.81 21.75 9.59
C THR A 508 15.67 20.84 8.38
N TYR A 509 15.75 21.43 7.20
CA TYR A 509 15.85 20.70 5.94
C TYR A 509 17.28 20.76 5.42
N ARG A 510 17.82 19.59 5.01
CA ARG A 510 19.15 19.51 4.43
C ARG A 510 19.05 19.19 2.95
N ALA A 511 19.32 20.19 2.12
CA ALA A 511 19.42 20.02 0.69
C ALA A 511 20.78 19.42 0.29
N SER A 512 20.82 18.62 -0.77
CA SER A 512 22.05 18.09 -1.34
C SER A 512 22.90 19.17 -2.04
N GLN A 513 22.28 20.30 -2.36
CA GLN A 513 22.89 21.45 -3.03
C GLN A 513 22.15 22.74 -2.66
N GLU A 514 22.77 23.88 -2.93
CA GLU A 514 22.10 25.19 -2.76
C GLU A 514 20.86 25.27 -3.66
N CYS A 515 19.74 25.71 -3.09
CA CYS A 515 18.44 25.70 -3.75
C CYS A 515 17.45 26.67 -3.10
N ASP A 516 16.50 27.12 -3.89
CA ASP A 516 15.33 27.84 -3.38
C ASP A 516 14.26 26.86 -2.90
N LEU A 517 13.55 27.24 -1.85
CA LEU A 517 12.41 26.48 -1.34
C LEU A 517 11.11 27.13 -1.80
N PHE A 518 10.20 26.32 -2.29
CA PHE A 518 8.90 26.77 -2.77
C PHE A 518 7.78 26.08 -2.01
N ASP A 519 6.89 26.86 -1.40
CA ASP A 519 5.70 26.34 -0.73
C ASP A 519 4.52 26.31 -1.71
N ILE A 520 4.14 25.11 -2.14
CA ILE A 520 3.07 24.91 -3.11
C ILE A 520 1.71 25.40 -2.58
N CYS A 521 1.45 25.28 -1.28
CA CYS A 521 0.18 25.70 -0.68
C CYS A 521 0.03 27.21 -0.57
N LEU A 522 1.15 27.92 -0.43
CA LEU A 522 1.16 29.38 -0.32
C LEU A 522 1.50 30.06 -1.62
N LEU A 523 1.87 29.32 -2.66
CA LEU A 523 2.41 29.84 -3.92
C LEU A 523 3.54 30.86 -3.67
N TYR A 524 4.41 30.57 -2.72
CA TYR A 524 5.41 31.47 -2.17
C TYR A 524 6.79 30.82 -2.21
N THR A 525 7.81 31.63 -2.56
CA THR A 525 9.21 31.22 -2.58
C THR A 525 9.89 31.75 -1.33
N SER A 526 10.47 30.86 -0.51
CA SER A 526 11.29 31.24 0.62
C SER A 526 12.74 31.44 0.16
N PRO A 527 13.41 32.53 0.54
CA PRO A 527 14.82 32.73 0.21
C PRO A 527 15.69 31.65 0.86
N SER A 528 16.82 31.39 0.23
CA SER A 528 17.83 30.49 0.78
C SER A 528 18.29 30.95 2.17
N PRO A 529 18.59 30.03 3.11
CA PRO A 529 19.02 30.37 4.47
C PRO A 529 20.29 31.27 4.58
N ARG A 530 20.95 31.56 3.45
CA ARG A 530 22.11 32.45 3.42
C ARG A 530 21.76 33.94 3.40
N ASP A 531 20.51 34.28 3.14
CA ASP A 531 20.05 35.67 3.04
C ASP A 531 19.37 36.18 4.31
N SER A 532 19.43 35.45 5.41
CA SER A 532 18.87 35.82 6.72
C SER A 532 19.92 35.95 7.80
#